data_a4fd04909dfe87929d2df3719e9132eb
#
_entry.id   a4fd04909dfe87929d2df3719e9132eb
#
_cell.length_a   1.000
_cell.length_b   1.000
_cell.length_c   1.000
_cell.angle_alpha   90.00
_cell.angle_beta   90.00
_cell.angle_gamma   90.00
#
_symmetry.space_group_name_H-M   'P 1'
#
loop_
_entity.id
_entity.type
_entity.pdbx_description
1 polymer ?
#
loop_
_entity_poly.entity_id
_entity_poly.type
_entity_poly.pdbx_seq_one_letter_code
_entity_poly.pdbx_strand_id
1 'polypeptide(L)'
;MTQKLSVGTALMLTVPPLLWAGNAVVGRLVSDLVPPITLNFLRWAIAFFILLPLAWHLLKPSSPLWPYWRRFALLSLLGVGCYNALQYLALQTSTPLNVTLVAASTPVFMLAIGALFFKTPVRRAQWLGAGLSIAGVLVVLSRGDAEQLLQVSFVVGDIYILLATACWAIYSWLLTQRNEPDEIRNNWASFLMAQVIFGLGWAGMFSGAEWALTDAHITWGLPLYAALAFVAIGPAVLAYRCWGLGVQTAGPAVAGFFANLTPLFAAIMSSVFLGDLPQIYHLAAFGLIVSGILVSSRRAN
;
A
#
# COMPACT_ATOMS: atom_id res chain seq x y z
N MET A 1 -10.91 18.47 13.04
CA MET A 1 -11.04 17.72 14.32
C MET A 1 -10.17 16.48 14.24
N THR A 2 -8.98 16.48 14.85
CA THR A 2 -8.11 15.28 14.94
C THR A 2 -8.60 14.45 16.14
N GLN A 3 -9.35 13.37 15.87
CA GLN A 3 -9.72 12.40 16.90
C GLN A 3 -8.46 11.74 17.48
N LYS A 4 -8.47 11.42 18.81
CA LYS A 4 -7.47 10.51 19.39
C LYS A 4 -7.48 9.20 18.59
N LEU A 5 -6.29 8.67 18.25
CA LEU A 5 -6.19 7.36 17.65
C LEU A 5 -6.85 6.32 18.56
N SER A 6 -8.01 5.82 18.17
CA SER A 6 -8.70 4.76 18.91
C SER A 6 -8.02 3.41 18.68
N VAL A 7 -8.16 2.48 19.63
CA VAL A 7 -7.66 1.11 19.47
C VAL A 7 -8.23 0.46 18.22
N GLY A 8 -9.53 0.66 17.93
CA GLY A 8 -10.17 0.13 16.72
C GLY A 8 -9.55 0.70 15.44
N THR A 9 -9.25 2.01 15.39
CA THR A 9 -8.57 2.62 14.24
C THR A 9 -7.12 2.13 14.09
N ALA A 10 -6.41 1.93 15.21
CA ALA A 10 -5.06 1.38 15.18
C ALA A 10 -5.05 -0.06 14.64
N LEU A 11 -5.94 -0.91 15.13
CA LEU A 11 -6.11 -2.28 14.62
C LEU A 11 -6.47 -2.28 13.13
N MET A 12 -7.40 -1.42 12.71
CA MET A 12 -7.78 -1.27 11.30
C MET A 12 -6.59 -0.86 10.43
N LEU A 13 -5.75 0.08 10.88
CA LEU A 13 -4.55 0.51 10.14
C LEU A 13 -3.39 -0.51 10.18
N THR A 14 -3.43 -1.50 11.09
CA THR A 14 -2.44 -2.58 11.16
C THR A 14 -2.73 -3.70 10.14
N VAL A 15 -4.01 -3.89 9.75
CA VAL A 15 -4.40 -4.92 8.78
C VAL A 15 -3.75 -4.74 7.40
N PRO A 16 -3.73 -3.53 6.77
CA PRO A 16 -3.10 -3.34 5.47
C PRO A 16 -1.63 -3.76 5.43
N PRO A 17 -0.73 -3.29 6.29
CA PRO A 17 0.68 -3.68 6.24
C PRO A 17 0.89 -5.18 6.45
N LEU A 18 0.08 -5.84 7.28
CA LEU A 18 0.10 -7.29 7.46
C LEU A 18 -0.22 -8.03 6.14
N LEU A 19 -1.32 -7.63 5.48
CA LEU A 19 -1.75 -8.24 4.23
C LEU A 19 -0.81 -7.90 3.07
N TRP A 20 -0.23 -6.70 3.04
CA TRP A 20 0.74 -6.31 2.00
C TRP A 20 2.09 -7.01 2.20
N ALA A 21 2.49 -7.30 3.44
CA ALA A 21 3.64 -8.17 3.70
C ALA A 21 3.43 -9.57 3.10
N GLY A 22 2.26 -10.16 3.34
CA GLY A 22 1.86 -11.43 2.70
C GLY A 22 1.80 -11.33 1.16
N ASN A 23 1.32 -10.20 0.62
CA ASN A 23 1.29 -9.97 -0.83
C ASN A 23 2.70 -10.00 -1.45
N ALA A 24 3.69 -9.42 -0.77
CA ALA A 24 5.07 -9.44 -1.26
C ALA A 24 5.64 -10.88 -1.29
N VAL A 25 5.38 -11.66 -0.25
CA VAL A 25 5.81 -13.08 -0.18
C VAL A 25 5.14 -13.90 -1.27
N VAL A 26 3.81 -13.80 -1.39
CA VAL A 26 3.03 -14.56 -2.40
C VAL A 26 3.41 -14.12 -3.82
N GLY A 27 3.56 -12.80 -4.06
CA GLY A 27 3.99 -12.28 -5.36
C GLY A 27 5.33 -12.86 -5.80
N ARG A 28 6.28 -13.05 -4.87
CA ARG A 28 7.56 -13.70 -5.16
C ARG A 28 7.41 -15.19 -5.45
N LEU A 29 6.55 -15.89 -4.73
CA LEU A 29 6.31 -17.34 -4.96
C LEU A 29 5.70 -17.63 -6.32
N VAL A 30 5.01 -16.69 -6.94
CA VAL A 30 4.37 -16.87 -8.26
C VAL A 30 5.03 -16.05 -9.37
N SER A 31 6.20 -15.45 -9.12
CA SER A 31 6.91 -14.59 -10.10
C SER A 31 7.23 -15.29 -11.41
N ASP A 32 7.48 -16.60 -11.38
CA ASP A 32 7.77 -17.41 -12.57
C ASP A 32 6.50 -17.96 -13.23
N LEU A 33 5.33 -17.76 -12.63
CA LEU A 33 4.05 -18.28 -13.14
C LEU A 33 3.24 -17.22 -13.87
N VAL A 34 3.44 -15.94 -13.57
CA VAL A 34 2.64 -14.85 -14.13
C VAL A 34 3.46 -13.55 -14.16
N PRO A 35 3.36 -12.76 -15.26
CA PRO A 35 4.01 -11.46 -15.33
C PRO A 35 3.48 -10.53 -14.22
N PRO A 36 4.33 -9.71 -13.61
CA PRO A 36 3.98 -8.95 -12.41
C PRO A 36 2.86 -7.92 -12.61
N ILE A 37 2.82 -7.22 -13.75
CA ILE A 37 1.78 -6.24 -14.04
C ILE A 37 0.46 -6.96 -14.37
N THR A 38 0.54 -8.11 -15.05
CA THR A 38 -0.61 -8.99 -15.29
C THR A 38 -1.16 -9.56 -13.99
N LEU A 39 -0.32 -9.93 -13.02
CA LEU A 39 -0.77 -10.32 -11.68
C LEU A 39 -1.57 -9.19 -11.01
N ASN A 40 -1.11 -7.95 -11.14
CA ASN A 40 -1.85 -6.79 -10.64
C ASN A 40 -3.21 -6.62 -11.33
N PHE A 41 -3.29 -6.79 -12.65
CA PHE A 41 -4.56 -6.73 -13.38
C PHE A 41 -5.51 -7.84 -12.94
N LEU A 42 -5.05 -9.10 -12.90
CA LEU A 42 -5.88 -10.26 -12.53
C LEU A 42 -6.44 -10.14 -11.10
N ARG A 43 -5.63 -9.69 -10.13
CA ARG A 43 -6.12 -9.53 -8.77
C ARG A 43 -7.21 -8.46 -8.68
N TRP A 44 -7.11 -7.35 -9.44
CA TRP A 44 -8.15 -6.32 -9.46
C TRP A 44 -9.39 -6.75 -10.24
N ALA A 45 -9.23 -7.57 -11.29
CA ALA A 45 -10.34 -8.21 -11.99
C ALA A 45 -11.13 -9.14 -11.04
N ILE A 46 -10.45 -9.96 -10.26
CA ILE A 46 -11.11 -10.81 -9.26
C ILE A 46 -11.77 -9.94 -8.16
N ALA A 47 -11.10 -8.90 -7.68
CA ALA A 47 -11.67 -7.97 -6.71
C ALA A 47 -12.94 -7.29 -7.24
N PHE A 48 -13.00 -6.96 -8.54
CA PHE A 48 -14.21 -6.45 -9.19
C PHE A 48 -15.38 -7.45 -9.05
N PHE A 49 -15.16 -8.71 -9.38
CA PHE A 49 -16.21 -9.73 -9.27
C PHE A 49 -16.63 -9.98 -7.82
N ILE A 50 -15.72 -9.89 -6.84
CA ILE A 50 -16.03 -9.97 -5.41
C ILE A 50 -16.91 -8.80 -4.98
N LEU A 51 -16.64 -7.58 -5.46
CA LEU A 51 -17.38 -6.38 -5.10
C LEU A 51 -18.70 -6.24 -5.89
N LEU A 52 -18.82 -6.90 -7.03
CA LEU A 52 -19.96 -6.77 -7.93
C LEU A 52 -21.31 -7.02 -7.24
N PRO A 53 -21.53 -8.10 -6.45
CA PRO A 53 -22.81 -8.31 -5.76
C PRO A 53 -23.13 -7.22 -4.72
N LEU A 54 -22.11 -6.53 -4.19
CA LEU A 54 -22.27 -5.51 -3.16
C LEU A 54 -22.50 -4.10 -3.75
N ALA A 55 -22.05 -3.87 -4.99
CA ALA A 55 -21.99 -2.53 -5.58
C ALA A 55 -22.34 -2.50 -7.08
N TRP A 56 -23.08 -3.50 -7.60
CA TRP A 56 -23.49 -3.59 -9.01
C TRP A 56 -24.26 -2.37 -9.51
N HIS A 57 -25.00 -1.70 -8.61
CA HIS A 57 -25.80 -0.51 -8.91
C HIS A 57 -24.93 0.64 -9.48
N LEU A 58 -23.64 0.66 -9.21
CA LEU A 58 -22.70 1.66 -9.74
C LEU A 58 -22.46 1.52 -11.25
N LEU A 59 -22.73 0.35 -11.83
CA LEU A 59 -22.57 0.11 -13.27
C LEU A 59 -23.76 0.61 -14.09
N LYS A 60 -24.87 0.98 -13.43
CA LYS A 60 -26.04 1.51 -14.14
C LYS A 60 -25.70 2.86 -14.81
N PRO A 61 -26.25 3.14 -16.01
CA PRO A 61 -26.07 4.46 -16.65
C PRO A 61 -26.55 5.64 -15.79
N SER A 62 -27.55 5.42 -14.92
CA SER A 62 -28.08 6.41 -13.97
C SER A 62 -27.31 6.51 -12.66
N SER A 63 -26.18 5.81 -12.53
CA SER A 63 -25.39 5.82 -11.32
C SER A 63 -24.83 7.21 -10.98
N PRO A 64 -24.86 7.59 -9.69
CA PRO A 64 -24.23 8.82 -9.23
C PRO A 64 -22.70 8.81 -9.36
N LEU A 65 -22.10 7.71 -9.80
CA LEU A 65 -20.66 7.57 -10.07
C LEU A 65 -20.20 8.42 -11.26
N TRP A 66 -20.97 8.40 -12.36
CA TRP A 66 -20.50 8.90 -13.65
C TRP A 66 -20.17 10.41 -13.68
N PRO A 67 -20.90 11.31 -13.01
CA PRO A 67 -20.49 12.71 -12.89
C PRO A 67 -19.13 12.89 -12.19
N TYR A 68 -18.71 11.95 -11.38
CA TYR A 68 -17.45 11.98 -10.60
C TYR A 68 -16.33 11.11 -11.19
N TRP A 69 -16.48 10.67 -12.46
CA TRP A 69 -15.55 9.77 -13.12
C TRP A 69 -14.08 10.25 -13.06
N ARG A 70 -13.83 11.56 -13.23
CA ARG A 70 -12.48 12.14 -13.18
C ARG A 70 -11.79 11.89 -11.84
N ARG A 71 -12.55 12.04 -10.74
CA ARG A 71 -12.06 11.80 -9.41
C ARG A 71 -11.67 10.33 -9.20
N PHE A 72 -12.55 9.42 -9.57
CA PHE A 72 -12.32 7.99 -9.40
C PHE A 72 -11.26 7.46 -10.37
N ALA A 73 -11.18 8.01 -11.59
CA ALA A 73 -10.09 7.72 -12.52
C ALA A 73 -8.73 8.14 -11.95
N LEU A 74 -8.64 9.31 -11.31
CA LEU A 74 -7.40 9.77 -10.65
C LEU A 74 -7.05 8.92 -9.43
N LEU A 75 -8.01 8.65 -8.54
CA LEU A 75 -7.79 7.79 -7.37
C LEU A 75 -7.31 6.39 -7.78
N SER A 76 -7.94 5.82 -8.79
CA SER A 76 -7.57 4.49 -9.28
C SER A 76 -6.24 4.48 -10.05
N LEU A 77 -5.93 5.54 -10.80
CA LEU A 77 -4.62 5.68 -11.43
C LEU A 77 -3.51 5.60 -10.38
N LEU A 78 -3.64 6.39 -9.30
CA LEU A 78 -2.62 6.47 -8.26
C LEU A 78 -2.54 5.20 -7.39
N GLY A 79 -3.70 4.71 -6.91
CA GLY A 79 -3.76 3.61 -5.94
C GLY A 79 -3.78 2.22 -6.56
N VAL A 80 -4.43 2.04 -7.71
CA VAL A 80 -4.61 0.74 -8.38
C VAL A 80 -3.58 0.54 -9.50
N GLY A 81 -3.40 1.55 -10.34
CA GLY A 81 -2.51 1.51 -11.50
C GLY A 81 -1.05 1.74 -11.11
N CYS A 82 -0.69 3.00 -10.86
CA CYS A 82 0.72 3.41 -10.74
C CYS A 82 1.46 2.78 -9.57
N TYR A 83 0.88 2.78 -8.37
CA TYR A 83 1.61 2.30 -7.18
C TYR A 83 2.17 0.90 -7.38
N ASN A 84 1.34 -0.05 -7.75
CA ASN A 84 1.76 -1.44 -7.89
C ASN A 84 2.61 -1.67 -9.14
N ALA A 85 2.28 -1.04 -10.27
CA ALA A 85 3.08 -1.16 -11.50
C ALA A 85 4.51 -0.63 -11.27
N LEU A 86 4.64 0.56 -10.68
CA LEU A 86 5.94 1.15 -10.36
C LEU A 86 6.72 0.32 -9.33
N GLN A 87 6.05 -0.26 -8.34
CA GLN A 87 6.69 -1.15 -7.36
C GLN A 87 7.24 -2.42 -8.03
N TYR A 88 6.50 -3.01 -8.95
CA TYR A 88 6.97 -4.20 -9.67
C TYR A 88 8.11 -3.86 -10.64
N LEU A 89 8.04 -2.73 -11.34
CA LEU A 89 9.15 -2.25 -12.17
C LEU A 89 10.40 -1.95 -11.33
N ALA A 90 10.23 -1.43 -10.12
CA ALA A 90 11.34 -1.21 -9.20
C ALA A 90 12.08 -2.52 -8.88
N LEU A 91 11.34 -3.60 -8.63
CA LEU A 91 11.91 -4.91 -8.29
C LEU A 91 12.65 -5.59 -9.43
N GLN A 92 12.50 -5.13 -10.68
CA GLN A 92 13.27 -5.67 -11.81
C GLN A 92 14.73 -5.21 -11.83
N THR A 93 15.01 -4.04 -11.29
CA THR A 93 16.34 -3.42 -11.32
C THR A 93 16.89 -3.07 -9.94
N SER A 94 16.04 -3.02 -8.92
CA SER A 94 16.41 -2.75 -7.52
C SER A 94 16.25 -4.00 -6.66
N THR A 95 17.00 -4.06 -5.57
CA THR A 95 16.87 -5.16 -4.60
C THR A 95 15.63 -4.99 -3.72
N PRO A 96 15.04 -6.07 -3.19
CA PRO A 96 13.96 -5.96 -2.20
C PRO A 96 14.36 -5.12 -0.98
N LEU A 97 15.64 -5.12 -0.60
CA LEU A 97 16.19 -4.28 0.46
C LEU A 97 16.03 -2.79 0.13
N ASN A 98 16.49 -2.35 -1.06
CA ASN A 98 16.37 -0.96 -1.49
C ASN A 98 14.92 -0.52 -1.63
N VAL A 99 14.09 -1.34 -2.28
CA VAL A 99 12.64 -1.06 -2.44
C VAL A 99 11.97 -0.83 -1.09
N THR A 100 12.26 -1.68 -0.12
CA THR A 100 11.69 -1.56 1.24
C THR A 100 12.24 -0.35 2.00
N LEU A 101 13.55 -0.08 1.84
CA LEU A 101 14.22 1.09 2.43
C LEU A 101 13.59 2.40 1.92
N VAL A 102 13.44 2.51 0.62
CA VAL A 102 12.83 3.71 0.00
C VAL A 102 11.34 3.82 0.37
N ALA A 103 10.60 2.71 0.38
CA ALA A 103 9.20 2.69 0.81
C ALA A 103 9.01 3.10 2.27
N ALA A 104 10.02 2.90 3.14
CA ALA A 104 10.00 3.36 4.52
C ALA A 104 9.95 4.89 4.66
N SER A 105 10.23 5.64 3.59
CA SER A 105 10.03 7.08 3.52
C SER A 105 8.55 7.50 3.42
N THR A 106 7.61 6.56 3.32
CA THR A 106 6.16 6.84 3.23
C THR A 106 5.66 7.87 4.25
N PRO A 107 5.99 7.83 5.56
CA PRO A 107 5.56 8.87 6.49
C PRO A 107 6.08 10.26 6.10
N VAL A 108 7.29 10.37 5.59
CA VAL A 108 7.88 11.65 5.14
C VAL A 108 7.11 12.19 3.94
N PHE A 109 6.81 11.34 2.94
CA PHE A 109 5.99 11.73 1.79
C PHE A 109 4.57 12.14 2.22
N MET A 110 3.95 11.42 3.18
CA MET A 110 2.64 11.80 3.74
C MET A 110 2.69 13.19 4.37
N LEU A 111 3.71 13.50 5.16
CA LEU A 111 3.88 14.82 5.79
C LEU A 111 4.17 15.89 4.76
N ALA A 112 5.09 15.66 3.82
CA ALA A 112 5.47 16.63 2.81
C ALA A 112 4.32 16.98 1.87
N ILE A 113 3.61 15.99 1.33
CA ILE A 113 2.46 16.19 0.45
C ILE A 113 1.33 16.88 1.21
N GLY A 114 1.08 16.49 2.47
CA GLY A 114 0.12 17.18 3.34
C GLY A 114 0.42 18.65 3.53
N ALA A 115 1.68 18.99 3.78
CA ALA A 115 2.10 20.38 3.97
C ALA A 115 2.02 21.19 2.66
N LEU A 116 2.52 20.63 1.55
CA LEU A 116 2.67 21.35 0.28
C LEU A 116 1.32 21.54 -0.45
N PHE A 117 0.52 20.49 -0.54
CA PHE A 117 -0.69 20.50 -1.36
C PHE A 117 -1.98 20.64 -0.57
N PHE A 118 -1.99 20.19 0.70
CA PHE A 118 -3.19 20.21 1.55
C PHE A 118 -3.08 21.20 2.72
N LYS A 119 -2.01 22.00 2.75
CA LYS A 119 -1.76 23.06 3.75
C LYS A 119 -1.89 22.58 5.20
N THR A 120 -1.54 21.32 5.45
CA THR A 120 -1.62 20.71 6.77
C THR A 120 -0.32 20.97 7.52
N PRO A 121 -0.34 21.65 8.68
CA PRO A 121 0.88 21.94 9.41
C PRO A 121 1.52 20.66 9.95
N VAL A 122 2.84 20.53 9.76
CA VAL A 122 3.62 19.40 10.28
C VAL A 122 4.15 19.75 11.68
N ARG A 123 3.87 18.90 12.65
CA ARG A 123 4.30 19.07 14.03
C ARG A 123 5.67 18.44 14.28
N ARG A 124 6.42 18.99 15.24
CA ARG A 124 7.73 18.42 15.65
C ARG A 124 7.63 16.93 16.05
N ALA A 125 6.55 16.56 16.76
CA ALA A 125 6.29 15.17 17.14
C ALA A 125 6.15 14.23 15.92
N GLN A 126 5.63 14.70 14.79
CA GLN A 126 5.53 13.89 13.57
C GLN A 126 6.90 13.67 12.92
N TRP A 127 7.79 14.66 12.94
CA TRP A 127 9.18 14.48 12.48
C TRP A 127 9.96 13.49 13.36
N LEU A 128 9.81 13.61 14.69
CA LEU A 128 10.41 12.65 15.63
C LEU A 128 9.85 11.25 15.41
N GLY A 129 8.53 11.14 15.23
CA GLY A 129 7.87 9.87 14.92
C GLY A 129 8.37 9.27 13.60
N ALA A 130 8.57 10.09 12.55
CA ALA A 130 9.13 9.64 11.28
C ALA A 130 10.56 9.10 11.46
N GLY A 131 11.42 9.81 12.18
CA GLY A 131 12.79 9.37 12.49
C GLY A 131 12.81 8.02 13.23
N LEU A 132 11.99 7.88 14.28
CA LEU A 132 11.87 6.61 15.02
C LEU A 132 11.37 5.46 14.14
N SER A 133 10.35 5.71 13.34
CA SER A 133 9.76 4.70 12.46
C SER A 133 10.75 4.25 11.38
N ILE A 134 11.48 5.18 10.76
CA ILE A 134 12.52 4.87 9.77
C ILE A 134 13.67 4.12 10.45
N ALA A 135 14.11 4.54 11.63
CA ALA A 135 15.15 3.82 12.38
C ALA A 135 14.75 2.36 12.67
N GLY A 136 13.48 2.12 13.03
CA GLY A 136 12.97 0.76 13.21
C GLY A 136 13.02 -0.06 11.92
N VAL A 137 12.66 0.52 10.76
CA VAL A 137 12.79 -0.17 9.47
C VAL A 137 14.25 -0.46 9.13
N LEU A 138 15.17 0.50 9.37
CA LEU A 138 16.60 0.27 9.18
C LEU A 138 17.13 -0.90 10.00
N VAL A 139 16.68 -1.03 11.25
CA VAL A 139 17.06 -2.17 12.14
C VAL A 139 16.57 -3.50 11.57
N VAL A 140 15.36 -3.57 11.00
CA VAL A 140 14.87 -4.80 10.33
C VAL A 140 15.75 -5.12 9.13
N LEU A 141 15.97 -4.13 8.26
CA LEU A 141 16.64 -4.33 6.97
C LEU A 141 18.12 -4.67 7.12
N SER A 142 18.77 -4.09 8.13
CA SER A 142 20.17 -4.41 8.48
C SER A 142 20.31 -5.73 9.25
N ARG A 143 19.21 -6.37 9.67
CA ARG A 143 19.24 -7.53 10.58
C ARG A 143 20.05 -7.27 11.86
N GLY A 144 20.09 -6.00 12.29
CA GLY A 144 20.90 -5.55 13.44
C GLY A 144 22.38 -5.31 13.13
N ASP A 145 22.82 -5.46 11.87
CA ASP A 145 24.18 -5.22 11.40
C ASP A 145 24.20 -4.02 10.44
N ALA A 146 24.73 -2.88 10.91
CA ALA A 146 24.76 -1.65 10.13
C ALA A 146 25.62 -1.73 8.86
N GLU A 147 26.59 -2.65 8.78
CA GLU A 147 27.44 -2.81 7.59
C GLU A 147 26.62 -3.23 6.36
N GLN A 148 25.50 -3.93 6.53
CA GLN A 148 24.61 -4.29 5.45
C GLN A 148 23.99 -3.06 4.76
N LEU A 149 23.79 -1.95 5.47
CA LEU A 149 23.27 -0.71 4.90
C LEU A 149 24.32 0.04 4.07
N LEU A 150 25.61 -0.19 4.32
CA LEU A 150 26.70 0.41 3.53
C LEU A 150 26.82 -0.21 2.13
N GLN A 151 26.22 -1.38 1.91
CA GLN A 151 26.21 -2.06 0.61
C GLN A 151 25.06 -1.60 -0.30
N VAL A 152 24.19 -0.71 0.21
CA VAL A 152 23.06 -0.18 -0.56
C VAL A 152 23.59 0.75 -1.65
N SER A 153 23.35 0.38 -2.91
CA SER A 153 23.61 1.22 -4.09
C SER A 153 22.30 1.67 -4.73
N PHE A 154 22.20 2.96 -5.08
CA PHE A 154 21.01 3.47 -5.75
C PHE A 154 21.00 3.12 -7.23
N VAL A 155 19.86 2.61 -7.69
CA VAL A 155 19.61 2.20 -9.07
C VAL A 155 18.32 2.80 -9.62
N VAL A 156 18.07 2.66 -10.92
CA VAL A 156 16.86 3.22 -11.58
C VAL A 156 15.55 2.73 -10.90
N GLY A 157 15.53 1.50 -10.41
CA GLY A 157 14.37 0.96 -9.67
C GLY A 157 14.02 1.77 -8.42
N ASP A 158 15.00 2.41 -7.78
CA ASP A 158 14.75 3.22 -6.59
C ASP A 158 13.97 4.50 -6.93
N ILE A 159 14.11 5.01 -8.16
CA ILE A 159 13.29 6.11 -8.66
C ILE A 159 11.83 5.66 -8.85
N TYR A 160 11.62 4.45 -9.38
CA TYR A 160 10.26 3.91 -9.53
C TYR A 160 9.55 3.75 -8.18
N ILE A 161 10.23 3.24 -7.16
CA ILE A 161 9.60 3.11 -5.82
C ILE A 161 9.40 4.46 -5.13
N LEU A 162 10.26 5.46 -5.35
CA LEU A 162 10.01 6.84 -4.90
C LEU A 162 8.74 7.41 -5.52
N LEU A 163 8.58 7.26 -6.84
CA LEU A 163 7.36 7.68 -7.54
C LEU A 163 6.13 6.92 -7.05
N ALA A 164 6.24 5.61 -6.83
CA ALA A 164 5.16 4.80 -6.25
C ALA A 164 4.77 5.34 -4.87
N THR A 165 5.74 5.61 -4.00
CA THR A 165 5.51 6.16 -2.65
C THR A 165 4.83 7.53 -2.70
N ALA A 166 5.24 8.39 -3.63
CA ALA A 166 4.59 9.68 -3.87
C ALA A 166 3.13 9.50 -4.35
N CYS A 167 2.89 8.61 -5.32
CA CYS A 167 1.54 8.27 -5.79
C CYS A 167 0.66 7.79 -4.65
N TRP A 168 1.17 6.91 -3.79
CA TRP A 168 0.45 6.39 -2.62
C TRP A 168 0.11 7.47 -1.61
N ALA A 169 1.04 8.39 -1.36
CA ALA A 169 0.82 9.49 -0.45
C ALA A 169 -0.23 10.48 -1.01
N ILE A 170 -0.17 10.84 -2.29
CA ILE A 170 -1.18 11.67 -2.95
C ILE A 170 -2.55 10.97 -2.90
N TYR A 171 -2.62 9.70 -3.28
CA TYR A 171 -3.83 8.87 -3.19
C TYR A 171 -4.44 8.93 -1.79
N SER A 172 -3.64 8.71 -0.76
CA SER A 172 -4.10 8.69 0.63
C SER A 172 -4.65 10.06 1.07
N TRP A 173 -4.04 11.16 0.64
CA TRP A 173 -4.56 12.49 0.91
C TRP A 173 -5.86 12.77 0.15
N LEU A 174 -5.97 12.34 -1.10
CA LEU A 174 -7.20 12.46 -1.88
C LEU A 174 -8.36 11.66 -1.27
N LEU A 175 -8.09 10.55 -0.57
CA LEU A 175 -9.12 9.80 0.15
C LEU A 175 -9.81 10.61 1.25
N THR A 176 -9.18 11.66 1.79
CA THR A 176 -9.80 12.52 2.81
C THR A 176 -10.73 13.57 2.25
N GLN A 177 -10.61 13.86 0.95
CA GLN A 177 -11.49 14.83 0.28
C GLN A 177 -12.90 14.24 0.10
N ARG A 178 -13.93 15.02 0.44
CA ARG A 178 -15.33 14.62 0.30
C ARG A 178 -15.94 15.34 -0.89
N ASN A 179 -15.72 14.82 -2.08
CA ASN A 179 -16.19 15.41 -3.33
C ASN A 179 -17.18 14.50 -4.08
N GLU A 180 -17.48 13.34 -3.54
CA GLU A 180 -18.41 12.34 -4.07
C GLU A 180 -19.71 12.30 -3.27
N PRO A 181 -20.82 11.76 -3.85
CA PRO A 181 -22.08 11.57 -3.14
C PRO A 181 -21.93 10.67 -1.90
N ASP A 182 -22.71 10.97 -0.87
CA ASP A 182 -22.72 10.22 0.39
C ASP A 182 -23.07 8.73 0.19
N GLU A 183 -23.89 8.40 -0.79
CA GLU A 183 -24.24 7.02 -1.16
C GLU A 183 -23.00 6.18 -1.55
N ILE A 184 -22.04 6.80 -2.25
CA ILE A 184 -20.77 6.16 -2.59
C ILE A 184 -19.82 6.26 -1.41
N ARG A 185 -19.73 7.43 -0.78
CA ARG A 185 -18.76 7.71 0.29
C ARG A 185 -18.96 6.85 1.52
N ASN A 186 -20.19 6.72 1.97
CA ASN A 186 -20.51 6.06 3.24
C ASN A 186 -20.62 4.53 3.10
N ASN A 187 -20.66 4.01 1.87
CA ASN A 187 -20.62 2.58 1.59
C ASN A 187 -19.22 2.19 1.10
N TRP A 188 -18.46 1.49 1.95
CA TRP A 188 -17.09 1.10 1.64
C TRP A 188 -16.96 0.26 0.35
N ALA A 189 -17.93 -0.61 0.08
CA ALA A 189 -17.90 -1.47 -1.10
C ALA A 189 -18.15 -0.63 -2.37
N SER A 190 -19.11 0.31 -2.33
CA SER A 190 -19.35 1.25 -3.41
C SER A 190 -18.13 2.15 -3.65
N PHE A 191 -17.51 2.66 -2.59
CA PHE A 191 -16.34 3.53 -2.71
C PHE A 191 -15.13 2.78 -3.31
N LEU A 192 -14.91 1.52 -2.90
CA LEU A 192 -13.83 0.70 -3.47
C LEU A 192 -14.18 0.26 -4.90
N MET A 193 -15.43 -0.19 -5.15
CA MET A 193 -15.88 -0.58 -6.50
C MET A 193 -15.74 0.56 -7.50
N ALA A 194 -16.07 1.79 -7.11
CA ALA A 194 -15.89 2.97 -7.95
C ALA A 194 -14.44 3.16 -8.39
N GLN A 195 -13.48 2.89 -7.51
CA GLN A 195 -12.06 2.90 -7.85
C GLN A 195 -11.68 1.71 -8.75
N VAL A 196 -12.19 0.51 -8.46
CA VAL A 196 -11.86 -0.70 -9.21
C VAL A 196 -12.37 -0.61 -10.65
N ILE A 197 -13.55 -0.02 -10.89
CA ILE A 197 -14.10 0.18 -12.25
C ILE A 197 -13.08 0.91 -13.15
N PHE A 198 -12.57 2.05 -12.73
CA PHE A 198 -11.58 2.81 -13.51
C PHE A 198 -10.18 2.19 -13.39
N GLY A 199 -9.89 1.56 -12.25
CA GLY A 199 -8.61 0.89 -11.99
C GLY A 199 -8.35 -0.28 -12.92
N LEU A 200 -9.38 -1.03 -13.30
CA LEU A 200 -9.27 -2.08 -14.31
C LEU A 200 -8.85 -1.54 -15.67
N GLY A 201 -9.32 -0.36 -16.05
CA GLY A 201 -8.88 0.30 -17.27
C GLY A 201 -7.38 0.59 -17.26
N TRP A 202 -6.88 1.19 -16.18
CA TRP A 202 -5.46 1.48 -16.02
C TRP A 202 -4.61 0.21 -15.92
N ALA A 203 -4.99 -0.73 -15.04
CA ALA A 203 -4.26 -1.97 -14.86
C ALA A 203 -4.27 -2.84 -16.14
N GLY A 204 -5.39 -2.86 -16.87
CA GLY A 204 -5.50 -3.55 -18.16
C GLY A 204 -4.63 -2.92 -19.23
N MET A 205 -4.56 -1.59 -19.31
CA MET A 205 -3.67 -0.89 -20.23
C MET A 205 -2.19 -1.19 -19.93
N PHE A 206 -1.80 -1.17 -18.66
CA PHE A 206 -0.43 -1.50 -18.27
C PHE A 206 -0.10 -2.98 -18.51
N SER A 207 -1.03 -3.89 -18.23
CA SER A 207 -0.86 -5.31 -18.53
C SER A 207 -0.81 -5.56 -20.05
N GLY A 208 -1.63 -4.87 -20.84
CA GLY A 208 -1.54 -4.93 -22.30
C GLY A 208 -0.19 -4.46 -22.84
N ALA A 209 0.39 -3.41 -22.25
CA ALA A 209 1.74 -2.97 -22.59
C ALA A 209 2.80 -4.00 -22.19
N GLU A 210 2.69 -4.64 -21.03
CA GLU A 210 3.59 -5.73 -20.61
C GLU A 210 3.58 -6.87 -21.65
N TRP A 211 2.39 -7.30 -22.09
CA TRP A 211 2.26 -8.36 -23.11
C TRP A 211 2.76 -7.94 -24.50
N ALA A 212 2.68 -6.67 -24.84
CA ALA A 212 3.18 -6.16 -26.11
C ALA A 212 4.71 -5.97 -26.15
N LEU A 213 5.34 -5.75 -24.99
CA LEU A 213 6.75 -5.38 -24.89
C LEU A 213 7.66 -6.49 -24.32
N THR A 214 7.09 -7.59 -23.82
CA THR A 214 7.83 -8.70 -23.22
C THR A 214 7.31 -10.05 -23.71
N ASP A 215 8.10 -11.10 -23.52
CA ASP A 215 7.67 -12.50 -23.78
C ASP A 215 6.79 -13.00 -22.61
N ALA A 216 5.70 -12.27 -22.35
CA ALA A 216 4.79 -12.54 -21.27
C ALA A 216 4.07 -13.90 -21.45
N HIS A 217 4.02 -14.70 -20.40
CA HIS A 217 3.26 -15.95 -20.39
C HIS A 217 2.67 -16.21 -19.01
N ILE A 218 1.63 -17.04 -18.96
CA ILE A 218 1.00 -17.46 -17.70
C ILE A 218 1.02 -18.98 -17.62
N THR A 219 1.56 -19.51 -16.54
CA THR A 219 1.49 -20.92 -16.20
C THR A 219 0.36 -21.14 -15.18
N TRP A 220 -0.79 -21.55 -15.68
CA TRP A 220 -1.97 -21.80 -14.86
C TRP A 220 -1.81 -23.06 -14.01
N GLY A 221 -2.23 -22.99 -12.74
CA GLY A 221 -2.17 -24.12 -11.82
C GLY A 221 -2.66 -23.74 -10.44
N LEU A 222 -2.82 -24.73 -9.56
CA LEU A 222 -3.32 -24.51 -8.20
C LEU A 222 -2.52 -23.47 -7.41
N PRO A 223 -1.17 -23.39 -7.51
CA PRO A 223 -0.40 -22.35 -6.83
C PRO A 223 -0.80 -20.93 -7.26
N LEU A 224 -0.98 -20.71 -8.58
CA LEU A 224 -1.39 -19.41 -9.11
C LEU A 224 -2.83 -19.08 -8.70
N TYR A 225 -3.75 -20.03 -8.76
CA TYR A 225 -5.14 -19.79 -8.33
C TYR A 225 -5.24 -19.44 -6.84
N ALA A 226 -4.49 -20.14 -5.98
CA ALA A 226 -4.44 -19.85 -4.55
C ALA A 226 -3.82 -18.46 -4.28
N ALA A 227 -2.76 -18.11 -5.00
CA ALA A 227 -2.13 -16.80 -4.92
C ALA A 227 -3.11 -15.69 -5.34
N LEU A 228 -3.78 -15.84 -6.49
CA LEU A 228 -4.77 -14.89 -6.99
C LEU A 228 -5.92 -14.70 -6.02
N ALA A 229 -6.46 -15.77 -5.44
CA ALA A 229 -7.50 -15.70 -4.43
C ALA A 229 -7.04 -14.90 -3.20
N PHE A 230 -5.84 -15.20 -2.68
CA PHE A 230 -5.28 -14.48 -1.54
C PHE A 230 -5.05 -13.00 -1.85
N VAL A 231 -4.37 -12.66 -2.96
CA VAL A 231 -4.01 -11.27 -3.27
C VAL A 231 -5.23 -10.41 -3.61
N ALA A 232 -6.30 -11.01 -4.14
CA ALA A 232 -7.56 -10.32 -4.44
C ALA A 232 -8.38 -10.06 -3.16
N ILE A 233 -8.55 -11.07 -2.30
CA ILE A 233 -9.37 -10.94 -1.09
C ILE A 233 -8.63 -10.10 -0.03
N GLY A 234 -7.42 -10.50 0.33
CA GLY A 234 -6.65 -9.87 1.40
C GLY A 234 -6.10 -8.50 0.98
N PRO A 235 -5.01 -8.47 0.21
CA PRO A 235 -4.30 -7.25 -0.17
C PRO A 235 -5.12 -6.24 -0.98
N ALA A 236 -6.04 -6.69 -1.88
CA ALA A 236 -6.83 -5.76 -2.67
C ALA A 236 -8.13 -5.32 -1.95
N VAL A 237 -9.00 -6.25 -1.54
CA VAL A 237 -10.30 -5.86 -0.97
C VAL A 237 -10.17 -5.44 0.49
N LEU A 238 -9.67 -6.32 1.36
CA LEU A 238 -9.64 -6.08 2.80
C LEU A 238 -8.65 -4.99 3.19
N ALA A 239 -7.44 -5.01 2.63
CA ALA A 239 -6.43 -4.00 2.96
C ALA A 239 -6.86 -2.61 2.49
N TYR A 240 -7.39 -2.47 1.26
CA TYR A 240 -7.86 -1.17 0.76
C TYR A 240 -9.07 -0.64 1.53
N ARG A 241 -10.01 -1.53 1.91
CA ARG A 241 -11.10 -1.15 2.82
C ARG A 241 -10.55 -0.59 4.14
N CYS A 242 -9.68 -1.34 4.81
CA CYS A 242 -9.11 -0.94 6.10
C CYS A 242 -8.26 0.33 5.97
N TRP A 243 -7.44 0.44 4.92
CA TRP A 243 -6.66 1.63 4.65
C TRP A 243 -7.53 2.86 4.41
N GLY A 244 -8.51 2.74 3.51
CA GLY A 244 -9.42 3.85 3.18
C GLY A 244 -10.18 4.37 4.40
N LEU A 245 -10.76 3.48 5.20
CA LEU A 245 -11.46 3.84 6.44
C LEU A 245 -10.49 4.40 7.49
N GLY A 246 -9.32 3.80 7.65
CA GLY A 246 -8.29 4.24 8.58
C GLY A 246 -7.75 5.62 8.25
N VAL A 247 -7.44 5.90 6.98
CA VAL A 247 -7.01 7.21 6.49
C VAL A 247 -8.09 8.27 6.68
N GLN A 248 -9.35 7.92 6.40
CA GLN A 248 -10.48 8.85 6.60
C GLN A 248 -10.71 9.19 8.07
N THR A 249 -10.36 8.29 8.98
CA THR A 249 -10.56 8.45 10.43
C THR A 249 -9.36 9.11 11.11
N ALA A 250 -8.14 8.62 10.87
CA ALA A 250 -6.92 9.07 11.56
C ALA A 250 -6.15 10.13 10.76
N GLY A 251 -6.44 10.28 9.48
CA GLY A 251 -5.69 11.12 8.55
C GLY A 251 -4.49 10.41 7.92
N PRO A 252 -4.07 10.84 6.71
CA PRO A 252 -2.98 10.19 5.96
C PRO A 252 -1.64 10.26 6.70
N ALA A 253 -1.36 11.38 7.37
CA ALA A 253 -0.14 11.56 8.13
C ALA A 253 0.06 10.49 9.22
N VAL A 254 -1.01 10.12 9.95
CA VAL A 254 -0.96 9.04 10.97
C VAL A 254 -0.91 7.67 10.28
N ALA A 255 -1.75 7.45 9.28
CA ALA A 255 -1.80 6.18 8.56
C ALA A 255 -0.44 5.80 7.94
N GLY A 256 0.30 6.78 7.41
CA GLY A 256 1.62 6.57 6.81
C GLY A 256 2.62 5.87 7.74
N PHE A 257 2.56 6.14 9.05
CA PHE A 257 3.45 5.46 10.01
C PHE A 257 3.14 3.98 10.14
N PHE A 258 1.88 3.58 9.99
CA PHE A 258 1.50 2.15 10.02
C PHE A 258 2.04 1.39 8.82
N ALA A 259 2.25 2.03 7.67
CA ALA A 259 2.83 1.39 6.49
C ALA A 259 4.22 0.78 6.80
N ASN A 260 5.00 1.39 7.70
CA ASN A 260 6.30 0.90 8.12
C ASN A 260 6.26 -0.40 8.96
N LEU A 261 5.07 -0.90 9.32
CA LEU A 261 4.91 -2.25 9.88
C LEU A 261 5.07 -3.34 8.80
N THR A 262 4.94 -3.00 7.50
CA THR A 262 5.03 -3.98 6.40
C THR A 262 6.35 -4.76 6.41
N PRO A 263 7.54 -4.13 6.45
CA PRO A 263 8.80 -4.87 6.49
C PRO A 263 8.96 -5.73 7.74
N LEU A 264 8.43 -5.27 8.87
CA LEU A 264 8.45 -6.06 10.10
C LEU A 264 7.59 -7.33 9.97
N PHE A 265 6.36 -7.19 9.46
CA PHE A 265 5.49 -8.34 9.22
C PHE A 265 6.08 -9.29 8.16
N ALA A 266 6.70 -8.75 7.10
CA ALA A 266 7.38 -9.55 6.09
C ALA A 266 8.53 -10.36 6.71
N ALA A 267 9.34 -9.76 7.60
CA ALA A 267 10.41 -10.46 8.30
C ALA A 267 9.88 -11.55 9.23
N ILE A 268 8.80 -11.27 9.98
CA ILE A 268 8.17 -12.27 10.86
C ILE A 268 7.58 -13.43 10.03
N MET A 269 6.89 -13.12 8.92
CA MET A 269 6.36 -14.16 8.03
C MET A 269 7.47 -15.02 7.43
N SER A 270 8.57 -14.41 6.95
CA SER A 270 9.73 -15.15 6.47
C SER A 270 10.28 -16.07 7.55
N SER A 271 10.39 -15.59 8.77
CA SER A 271 10.86 -16.42 9.90
C SER A 271 9.96 -17.63 10.13
N VAL A 272 8.64 -17.44 10.10
CA VAL A 272 7.66 -18.52 10.33
C VAL A 272 7.69 -19.54 9.18
N PHE A 273 7.76 -19.09 7.93
CA PHE A 273 7.69 -19.96 6.75
C PHE A 273 9.02 -20.61 6.40
N LEU A 274 10.14 -19.97 6.72
CA LEU A 274 11.50 -20.47 6.44
C LEU A 274 12.14 -21.17 7.65
N GLY A 275 11.46 -21.17 8.82
CA GLY A 275 11.95 -21.81 10.05
C GLY A 275 13.01 -21.02 10.80
N ASP A 276 13.26 -19.77 10.44
CA ASP A 276 14.17 -18.89 11.15
C ASP A 276 13.54 -18.42 12.47
N LEU A 277 14.27 -18.48 13.58
CA LEU A 277 13.76 -17.97 14.86
C LEU A 277 13.72 -16.43 14.85
N PRO A 278 12.65 -15.80 15.41
CA PRO A 278 12.62 -14.38 15.61
C PRO A 278 13.83 -13.88 16.41
N GLN A 279 14.55 -12.91 15.88
CA GLN A 279 15.76 -12.37 16.47
C GLN A 279 15.46 -11.13 17.32
N ILE A 280 16.38 -10.76 18.22
CA ILE A 280 16.22 -9.62 19.12
C ILE A 280 16.03 -8.29 18.37
N TYR A 281 16.62 -8.15 17.17
CA TYR A 281 16.44 -6.94 16.36
C TYR A 281 15.00 -6.75 15.85
N HIS A 282 14.22 -7.81 15.67
CA HIS A 282 12.79 -7.70 15.34
C HIS A 282 12.00 -7.03 16.47
N LEU A 283 12.34 -7.36 17.72
CA LEU A 283 11.69 -6.74 18.89
C LEU A 283 12.10 -5.27 19.03
N ALA A 284 13.39 -4.96 18.84
CA ALA A 284 13.89 -3.58 18.85
C ALA A 284 13.21 -2.72 17.75
N ALA A 285 13.13 -3.26 16.54
CA ALA A 285 12.47 -2.61 15.41
C ALA A 285 10.97 -2.36 15.67
N PHE A 286 10.26 -3.35 16.21
CA PHE A 286 8.87 -3.22 16.63
C PHE A 286 8.69 -2.07 17.64
N GLY A 287 9.52 -2.05 18.66
CA GLY A 287 9.51 -0.98 19.68
C GLY A 287 9.70 0.41 19.07
N LEU A 288 10.66 0.56 18.13
CA LEU A 288 10.93 1.81 17.44
C LEU A 288 9.75 2.26 16.54
N ILE A 289 9.20 1.35 15.72
CA ILE A 289 8.09 1.66 14.82
C ILE A 289 6.85 2.03 15.63
N VAL A 290 6.49 1.26 16.65
CA VAL A 290 5.35 1.55 17.53
C VAL A 290 5.54 2.87 18.28
N SER A 291 6.74 3.14 18.80
CA SER A 291 7.07 4.43 19.41
C SER A 291 6.90 5.59 18.41
N GLY A 292 7.33 5.41 17.17
CA GLY A 292 7.11 6.38 16.09
C GLY A 292 5.63 6.66 15.84
N ILE A 293 4.79 5.63 15.78
CA ILE A 293 3.33 5.74 15.65
C ILE A 293 2.75 6.51 16.84
N LEU A 294 3.12 6.15 18.07
CA LEU A 294 2.60 6.76 19.28
C LEU A 294 3.01 8.24 19.41
N VAL A 295 4.27 8.55 19.14
CA VAL A 295 4.79 9.93 19.19
C VAL A 295 4.11 10.79 18.13
N SER A 296 3.98 10.30 16.89
CA SER A 296 3.37 11.04 15.78
C SER A 296 1.87 11.31 16.01
N SER A 297 1.18 10.41 16.71
CA SER A 297 -0.26 10.50 16.99
C SER A 297 -0.61 11.36 18.22
N ARG A 298 0.40 11.75 19.04
CA ARG A 298 0.16 12.61 20.21
C ARG A 298 -0.37 13.96 19.78
N ARG A 299 -1.39 14.47 20.51
CA ARG A 299 -1.87 15.84 20.38
C ARG A 299 -0.78 16.82 20.86
N ALA A 300 -0.67 17.98 20.21
CA ALA A 300 -0.10 19.14 20.90
C ALA A 300 -1.09 19.53 22.01
N ASN A 301 -0.61 19.54 23.24
CA ASN A 301 -1.30 20.20 24.34
C ASN A 301 -1.31 21.72 24.06
#